data_927f357098d54c6a3327f659086852fe
#
_entry.id   927f357098d54c6a3327f659086852fe
#
_cell.length_a   1.000
_cell.length_b   1.000
_cell.length_c   1.000
_cell.angle_alpha   90.00
_cell.angle_beta   90.00
_cell.angle_gamma   90.00
#
_symmetry.space_group_name_H-M   'P 1'
#
loop_
_entity.id
_entity.type
_entity.pdbx_description
1 polymer ?
#
loop_
_entity_poly.entity_id
_entity_poly.type
_entity_poly.pdbx_seq_one_letter_code
_entity_poly.pdbx_strand_id
1 'polypeptide(L)'
;SVFAYNTNVPQQPNKEEICRRFNLSEQYIIVCFDKERGLISPEGWVERLNKEYYKMGIKVVNMLRPVGGQQFKGIEDIQMPIDPMDWYCLIKYSHAYIGVLMHPIIVALHNAIPFFSFDQYGIRMGLYKNYKSSKTYHILREANLLDYHWSMVKGDKFPEPKDVVDCLNRFPKQQCYSFAIKMNIRCINNMESLAQSLINI
;
A
#
# COMPACT_ATOMS: atom_id res chain seq x y z
N SER A 1 -0.36 13.84 8.74
CA SER A 1 -0.64 12.39 8.72
C SER A 1 -1.74 12.08 7.72
N VAL A 2 -1.65 10.98 6.98
CA VAL A 2 -2.71 10.52 6.06
C VAL A 2 -4.04 10.31 6.82
N PHE A 3 -3.97 9.85 8.05
CA PHE A 3 -5.16 9.63 8.88
C PHE A 3 -5.84 10.91 9.37
N ALA A 4 -5.12 12.03 9.40
CA ALA A 4 -5.71 13.34 9.70
C ALA A 4 -6.25 14.04 8.44
N TYR A 5 -6.07 13.44 7.27
CA TYR A 5 -6.54 13.98 6.03
C TYR A 5 -8.07 13.95 5.98
N ASN A 6 -8.67 15.13 6.05
CA ASN A 6 -10.12 15.26 6.00
C ASN A 6 -10.60 15.12 4.56
N THR A 7 -11.63 14.34 4.34
CA THR A 7 -12.30 14.14 3.04
C THR A 7 -12.90 15.43 2.45
N ASN A 8 -12.93 16.50 3.21
CA ASN A 8 -13.46 17.82 2.81
C ASN A 8 -12.42 18.73 2.13
N VAL A 9 -11.28 18.19 1.68
CA VAL A 9 -10.35 18.98 0.86
C VAL A 9 -11.03 19.28 -0.47
N PRO A 10 -11.22 20.56 -0.80
CA PRO A 10 -11.80 20.92 -2.10
C PRO A 10 -10.95 20.36 -3.22
N GLN A 11 -11.59 19.73 -4.21
CA GLN A 11 -10.98 19.33 -5.47
C GLN A 11 -10.09 18.04 -5.44
N GLN A 12 -10.44 17.03 -4.67
CA GLN A 12 -9.89 15.70 -4.96
C GLN A 12 -10.36 15.24 -6.35
N PRO A 13 -9.45 14.80 -7.23
CA PRO A 13 -9.86 14.13 -8.46
C PRO A 13 -10.79 12.97 -8.15
N ASN A 14 -11.85 12.82 -8.92
CA ASN A 14 -12.71 11.65 -8.81
C ASN A 14 -12.09 10.44 -9.53
N LYS A 15 -12.71 9.26 -9.37
CA LYS A 15 -12.21 8.02 -9.97
C LYS A 15 -12.07 8.10 -11.49
N GLU A 16 -13.05 8.67 -12.17
CA GLU A 16 -13.09 8.80 -13.63
C GLU A 16 -11.95 9.68 -14.13
N GLU A 17 -11.67 10.79 -13.44
CA GLU A 17 -10.55 11.67 -13.75
C GLU A 17 -9.21 10.95 -13.58
N ILE A 18 -9.01 10.19 -12.51
CA ILE A 18 -7.80 9.41 -12.29
C ILE A 18 -7.64 8.34 -13.37
N CYS A 19 -8.70 7.59 -13.67
CA CYS A 19 -8.65 6.58 -14.72
C CYS A 19 -8.28 7.19 -16.08
N ARG A 20 -8.85 8.36 -16.42
CA ARG A 20 -8.54 9.06 -17.67
C ARG A 20 -7.10 9.59 -17.69
N ARG A 21 -6.61 10.22 -16.60
CA ARG A 21 -5.25 10.78 -16.53
C ARG A 21 -4.17 9.72 -16.71
N PHE A 22 -4.39 8.54 -16.17
CA PHE A 22 -3.42 7.45 -16.17
C PHE A 22 -3.78 6.30 -17.13
N ASN A 23 -4.73 6.52 -18.04
CA ASN A 23 -5.19 5.51 -19.02
C ASN A 23 -5.52 4.16 -18.36
N LEU A 24 -6.26 4.20 -17.26
CA LEU A 24 -6.62 3.01 -16.49
C LEU A 24 -8.04 2.54 -16.85
N SER A 25 -8.28 1.23 -16.70
CA SER A 25 -9.63 0.69 -16.63
C SER A 25 -10.29 1.07 -15.30
N GLU A 26 -11.62 0.93 -15.22
CA GLU A 26 -12.35 1.19 -13.97
C GLU A 26 -11.91 0.30 -12.81
N GLN A 27 -11.39 -0.89 -13.13
CA GLN A 27 -10.85 -1.83 -12.13
C GLN A 27 -9.37 -2.07 -12.42
N TYR A 28 -8.54 -1.66 -11.49
CA TYR A 28 -7.09 -1.86 -11.57
C TYR A 28 -6.50 -2.15 -10.20
N ILE A 29 -5.40 -2.86 -10.19
CA ILE A 29 -4.53 -3.00 -9.02
C ILE A 29 -3.19 -2.35 -9.27
N ILE A 30 -2.55 -1.94 -8.20
CA ILE A 30 -1.22 -1.33 -8.23
C ILE A 30 -0.21 -2.32 -7.67
N VAL A 31 0.86 -2.58 -8.41
CA VAL A 31 2.05 -3.26 -7.91
C VAL A 31 3.20 -2.27 -7.76
N CYS A 32 4.08 -2.47 -6.76
CA CYS A 32 5.26 -1.63 -6.57
C CYS A 32 6.36 -2.42 -5.86
N PHE A 33 7.43 -2.76 -6.60
CA PHE A 33 8.64 -3.41 -6.07
C PHE A 33 9.87 -2.53 -6.29
N ASP A 34 10.89 -2.72 -5.47
CA ASP A 34 12.02 -1.81 -5.39
C ASP A 34 13.35 -2.55 -5.26
N LYS A 35 14.14 -2.53 -6.33
CA LYS A 35 15.46 -3.18 -6.40
C LYS A 35 16.49 -2.54 -5.46
N GLU A 36 16.47 -1.21 -5.32
CA GLU A 36 17.42 -0.51 -4.46
C GLU A 36 17.27 -0.89 -2.99
N ARG A 37 16.03 -1.15 -2.59
CA ARG A 37 15.73 -1.55 -1.22
C ARG A 37 15.89 -3.05 -1.01
N GLY A 38 16.37 -3.78 -2.03
CA GLY A 38 16.68 -5.20 -1.95
C GLY A 38 15.50 -6.13 -1.94
N LEU A 39 14.28 -5.63 -2.20
CA LEU A 39 13.11 -6.47 -2.38
C LEU A 39 12.67 -6.48 -3.84
N ILE A 40 13.10 -7.52 -4.52
CA ILE A 40 12.77 -7.80 -5.90
C ILE A 40 11.69 -8.89 -5.90
N SER A 41 10.64 -8.72 -6.70
CA SER A 41 9.72 -9.83 -6.92
C SER A 41 10.45 -10.94 -7.70
N PRO A 42 10.18 -12.23 -7.41
CA PRO A 42 10.72 -13.32 -8.21
C PRO A 42 10.38 -13.15 -9.70
N GLU A 43 11.26 -13.66 -10.56
CA GLU A 43 11.05 -13.61 -12.01
C GLU A 43 9.69 -14.19 -12.40
N GLY A 44 8.96 -13.48 -13.26
CA GLY A 44 7.65 -13.89 -13.75
C GLY A 44 6.53 -13.87 -12.69
N TRP A 45 6.81 -13.42 -11.44
CA TRP A 45 5.80 -13.43 -10.39
C TRP A 45 4.67 -12.44 -10.66
N VAL A 46 5.00 -11.19 -11.05
CA VAL A 46 4.01 -10.15 -11.35
C VAL A 46 3.26 -10.49 -12.64
N GLU A 47 3.91 -11.10 -13.61
CA GLU A 47 3.26 -11.57 -14.84
C GLU A 47 2.25 -12.70 -14.55
N ARG A 48 2.56 -13.60 -13.60
CA ARG A 48 1.58 -14.60 -13.14
C ARG A 48 0.44 -13.96 -12.36
N LEU A 49 0.72 -12.98 -11.50
CA LEU A 49 -0.29 -12.21 -10.80
C LEU A 49 -1.24 -11.50 -11.80
N ASN A 50 -0.69 -10.90 -12.84
CA ASN A 50 -1.46 -10.26 -13.90
C ASN A 50 -2.42 -11.24 -14.58
N LYS A 51 -1.97 -12.48 -14.84
CA LYS A 51 -2.86 -13.52 -15.42
C LYS A 51 -4.03 -13.84 -14.52
N GLU A 52 -3.85 -13.89 -13.20
CA GLU A 52 -4.95 -14.13 -12.26
C GLU A 52 -5.97 -12.98 -12.28
N TYR A 53 -5.51 -11.73 -12.23
CA TYR A 53 -6.39 -10.56 -12.29
C TYR A 53 -7.04 -10.33 -13.66
N TYR A 54 -6.34 -10.66 -14.74
CA TYR A 54 -6.90 -10.59 -16.09
C TYR A 54 -8.14 -11.46 -16.27
N LYS A 55 -8.17 -12.64 -15.66
CA LYS A 55 -9.35 -13.53 -15.64
C LYS A 55 -10.57 -12.88 -14.98
N MET A 56 -10.36 -11.91 -14.12
CA MET A 56 -11.40 -11.14 -13.42
C MET A 56 -11.71 -9.80 -14.09
N GLY A 57 -11.11 -9.49 -15.23
CA GLY A 57 -11.25 -8.21 -15.92
C GLY A 57 -10.57 -7.03 -15.23
N ILE A 58 -9.60 -7.31 -14.35
CA ILE A 58 -8.90 -6.29 -13.56
C ILE A 58 -7.52 -6.06 -14.18
N LYS A 59 -7.18 -4.79 -14.46
CA LYS A 59 -5.87 -4.39 -15.00
C LYS A 59 -4.82 -4.33 -13.90
N VAL A 60 -3.64 -4.86 -14.15
CA VAL A 60 -2.46 -4.67 -13.28
C VAL A 60 -1.62 -3.52 -13.83
N VAL A 61 -1.25 -2.57 -12.98
CA VAL A 61 -0.36 -1.45 -13.30
C VAL A 61 0.78 -1.37 -12.30
N ASN A 62 1.94 -0.96 -12.77
CA ASN A 62 3.11 -0.82 -11.93
C ASN A 62 3.35 0.64 -11.57
N MET A 63 3.43 0.95 -10.29
CA MET A 63 3.83 2.27 -9.83
C MET A 63 5.36 2.34 -9.80
N LEU A 64 5.95 2.72 -10.93
CA LEU A 64 7.39 2.67 -11.15
C LEU A 64 8.10 3.86 -10.49
N ARG A 65 8.94 3.57 -9.50
CA ARG A 65 9.81 4.57 -8.91
C ARG A 65 10.94 4.97 -9.87
N PRO A 66 11.35 6.28 -9.88
CA PRO A 66 12.42 6.77 -10.75
C PRO A 66 13.75 6.05 -10.52
N VAL A 67 14.03 5.70 -9.26
CA VAL A 67 15.27 5.02 -8.86
C VAL A 67 14.89 3.73 -8.13
N GLY A 68 15.44 2.62 -8.57
CA GLY A 68 15.24 1.29 -7.99
C GLY A 68 13.91 0.61 -8.31
N GLY A 69 12.99 1.27 -9.01
CA GLY A 69 11.74 0.65 -9.42
C GLY A 69 11.97 -0.56 -10.32
N GLN A 70 11.24 -1.64 -10.08
CA GLN A 70 11.29 -2.85 -10.91
C GLN A 70 10.24 -2.75 -12.02
N GLN A 71 10.66 -2.99 -13.26
CA GLN A 71 9.77 -3.08 -14.42
C GLN A 71 9.37 -4.53 -14.67
N PHE A 72 8.19 -4.73 -15.25
CA PHE A 72 7.61 -6.03 -15.52
C PHE A 72 7.15 -6.13 -16.97
N LYS A 73 7.38 -7.28 -17.59
CA LYS A 73 7.01 -7.50 -18.98
C LYS A 73 5.50 -7.50 -19.16
N GLY A 74 5.01 -6.63 -20.06
CA GLY A 74 3.59 -6.56 -20.38
C GLY A 74 2.72 -5.90 -19.29
N ILE A 75 3.33 -5.26 -18.30
CA ILE A 75 2.66 -4.45 -17.29
C ILE A 75 2.95 -2.98 -17.58
N GLU A 76 1.91 -2.17 -17.61
CA GLU A 76 2.03 -0.73 -17.85
C GLU A 76 2.61 -0.02 -16.63
N ASP A 77 3.59 0.86 -16.86
CA ASP A 77 4.25 1.65 -15.82
C ASP A 77 3.59 3.02 -15.66
N ILE A 78 3.20 3.36 -14.44
CA ILE A 78 2.91 4.74 -14.05
C ILE A 78 4.20 5.33 -13.51
N GLN A 79 4.78 6.26 -14.28
CA GLN A 79 6.05 6.88 -13.93
C GLN A 79 5.91 7.84 -12.76
N MET A 80 6.74 7.66 -11.75
CA MET A 80 6.83 8.57 -10.60
C MET A 80 7.97 9.59 -10.82
N PRO A 81 7.93 10.79 -10.24
CA PRO A 81 6.88 11.31 -9.35
C PRO A 81 5.66 11.84 -10.13
N ILE A 82 4.51 11.80 -9.48
CA ILE A 82 3.26 12.43 -9.93
C ILE A 82 2.77 13.38 -8.85
N ASP A 83 1.75 14.18 -9.16
CA ASP A 83 1.10 15.05 -8.17
C ASP A 83 0.71 14.25 -6.91
N PRO A 84 0.96 14.75 -5.70
CA PRO A 84 0.66 14.03 -4.46
C PRO A 84 -0.82 13.66 -4.30
N MET A 85 -1.74 14.50 -4.82
CA MET A 85 -3.16 14.22 -4.76
C MET A 85 -3.56 13.14 -5.76
N ASP A 86 -3.01 13.18 -6.97
CA ASP A 86 -3.19 12.13 -7.97
C ASP A 86 -2.64 10.79 -7.44
N TRP A 87 -1.47 10.81 -6.79
CA TRP A 87 -0.88 9.64 -6.15
C TRP A 87 -1.79 9.05 -5.06
N TYR A 88 -2.34 9.90 -4.18
CA TYR A 88 -3.28 9.48 -3.14
C TYR A 88 -4.54 8.87 -3.75
N CYS A 89 -5.15 9.57 -4.72
CA CYS A 89 -6.38 9.14 -5.38
C CYS A 89 -6.19 7.87 -6.22
N LEU A 90 -5.02 7.72 -6.85
CA LEU A 90 -4.65 6.51 -7.58
C LEU A 90 -4.73 5.27 -6.67
N ILE A 91 -4.23 5.36 -5.45
CA ILE A 91 -4.30 4.25 -4.47
C ILE A 91 -5.73 4.11 -3.92
N LYS A 92 -6.36 5.23 -3.57
CA LYS A 92 -7.73 5.27 -3.02
C LYS A 92 -8.77 4.58 -3.92
N TYR A 93 -8.62 4.70 -5.23
CA TYR A 93 -9.57 4.14 -6.19
C TYR A 93 -9.14 2.80 -6.80
N SER A 94 -7.96 2.30 -6.43
CA SER A 94 -7.52 0.98 -6.87
C SER A 94 -8.38 -0.14 -6.27
N HIS A 95 -8.41 -1.28 -6.94
CA HIS A 95 -9.03 -2.50 -6.42
C HIS A 95 -8.19 -3.12 -5.31
N ALA A 96 -6.85 -3.04 -5.43
CA ALA A 96 -5.90 -3.44 -4.41
C ALA A 96 -4.53 -2.77 -4.64
N TYR A 97 -3.72 -2.73 -3.57
CA TYR A 97 -2.30 -2.37 -3.62
C TYR A 97 -1.44 -3.57 -3.18
N ILE A 98 -0.42 -3.90 -3.96
CA ILE A 98 0.53 -4.98 -3.65
C ILE A 98 1.95 -4.43 -3.76
N GLY A 99 2.69 -4.36 -2.66
CA GLY A 99 4.03 -3.80 -2.78
C GLY A 99 4.79 -3.59 -1.48
N VAL A 100 5.94 -2.93 -1.63
CA VAL A 100 6.98 -2.81 -0.58
C VAL A 100 6.95 -1.47 0.15
N LEU A 101 6.16 -0.50 -0.30
CA LEU A 101 6.19 0.85 0.25
C LEU A 101 5.15 1.03 1.34
N MET A 102 5.58 1.52 2.50
CA MET A 102 4.72 1.76 3.65
C MET A 102 3.65 2.84 3.39
N HIS A 103 4.00 3.95 2.74
CA HIS A 103 3.04 5.04 2.55
C HIS A 103 1.81 4.65 1.71
N PRO A 104 1.93 3.93 0.57
CA PRO A 104 0.77 3.40 -0.13
C PRO A 104 -0.08 2.46 0.73
N ILE A 105 0.55 1.63 1.58
CA ILE A 105 -0.18 0.75 2.52
C ILE A 105 -1.00 1.58 3.51
N ILE A 106 -0.45 2.69 4.03
CA ILE A 106 -1.20 3.60 4.92
C ILE A 106 -2.39 4.23 4.19
N VAL A 107 -2.21 4.65 2.93
CA VAL A 107 -3.32 5.19 2.12
C VAL A 107 -4.40 4.12 1.88
N ALA A 108 -3.99 2.91 1.52
CA ALA A 108 -4.89 1.79 1.33
C ALA A 108 -5.66 1.46 2.62
N LEU A 109 -4.96 1.38 3.74
CA LEU A 109 -5.56 1.16 5.06
C LEU A 109 -6.57 2.25 5.45
N HIS A 110 -6.25 3.52 5.18
CA HIS A 110 -7.12 4.66 5.43
C HIS A 110 -8.43 4.62 4.62
N ASN A 111 -8.35 4.12 3.40
CA ASN A 111 -9.49 4.05 2.48
C ASN A 111 -10.15 2.65 2.42
N ALA A 112 -9.76 1.73 3.30
CA ALA A 112 -10.21 0.33 3.31
C ALA A 112 -10.04 -0.38 1.96
N ILE A 113 -8.96 -0.05 1.24
CA ILE A 113 -8.55 -0.71 0.01
C ILE A 113 -7.76 -1.97 0.37
N PRO A 114 -8.06 -3.14 -0.23
CA PRO A 114 -7.27 -4.34 -0.04
C PRO A 114 -5.80 -4.10 -0.36
N PHE A 115 -4.91 -4.65 0.46
CA PHE A 115 -3.46 -4.56 0.19
C PHE A 115 -2.74 -5.82 0.64
N PHE A 116 -1.59 -6.08 0.01
CA PHE A 116 -0.63 -7.06 0.49
C PHE A 116 0.75 -6.41 0.58
N SER A 117 1.31 -6.45 1.79
CA SER A 117 2.57 -5.81 2.11
C SER A 117 3.72 -6.79 2.00
N PHE A 118 4.69 -6.47 1.17
CA PHE A 118 6.01 -7.10 1.19
C PHE A 118 6.98 -6.22 1.95
N ASP A 119 7.66 -6.78 2.95
CA ASP A 119 8.54 -6.00 3.82
C ASP A 119 9.94 -6.61 3.87
N GLN A 120 10.93 -5.78 3.63
CA GLN A 120 12.35 -6.12 3.74
C GLN A 120 13.00 -5.56 4.99
N TYR A 121 12.28 -4.69 5.70
CA TYR A 121 12.80 -4.01 6.86
C TYR A 121 12.75 -4.87 8.11
N GLY A 122 13.71 -4.64 8.97
CA GLY A 122 13.86 -5.30 10.23
C GLY A 122 15.29 -5.14 10.72
N ILE A 123 15.52 -5.25 12.01
CA ILE A 123 16.88 -5.20 12.55
C ILE A 123 17.63 -6.46 12.15
N ARG A 124 18.78 -6.26 11.51
CA ARG A 124 19.76 -7.30 11.19
C ARG A 124 21.07 -6.94 11.87
N MET A 125 21.43 -7.69 12.89
CA MET A 125 22.70 -7.55 13.61
C MET A 125 23.39 -8.92 13.62
N GLY A 126 24.25 -9.16 12.67
CA GLY A 126 24.87 -10.48 12.47
C GLY A 126 23.81 -11.56 12.27
N LEU A 127 23.75 -12.54 13.18
CA LEU A 127 22.75 -13.61 13.17
C LEU A 127 21.39 -13.18 13.73
N TYR A 128 21.32 -12.04 14.39
CA TYR A 128 20.05 -11.55 14.96
C TYR A 128 19.20 -10.87 13.89
N LYS A 129 17.98 -11.35 13.75
CA LYS A 129 16.98 -10.81 12.81
C LYS A 129 15.69 -10.55 13.57
N ASN A 130 15.19 -9.31 13.49
CA ASN A 130 13.91 -8.94 14.12
C ASN A 130 12.98 -8.24 13.13
N TYR A 131 12.18 -9.02 12.40
CA TYR A 131 11.18 -8.48 11.48
C TYR A 131 10.10 -7.64 12.19
N LYS A 132 9.87 -7.86 13.49
CA LYS A 132 8.91 -7.09 14.29
C LYS A 132 9.34 -5.65 14.55
N SER A 133 10.56 -5.26 14.19
CA SER A 133 11.05 -3.88 14.31
C SER A 133 10.67 -2.98 13.13
N SER A 134 10.06 -3.52 12.08
CA SER A 134 9.59 -2.76 10.92
C SER A 134 8.40 -1.86 11.30
N LYS A 135 8.39 -0.63 10.75
CA LYS A 135 7.26 0.31 10.92
C LYS A 135 5.97 -0.25 10.33
N THR A 136 6.06 -0.93 9.18
CA THR A 136 4.92 -1.58 8.54
C THR A 136 4.36 -2.68 9.43
N TYR A 137 5.22 -3.52 10.00
CA TYR A 137 4.80 -4.55 10.95
C TYR A 137 4.02 -3.95 12.15
N HIS A 138 4.52 -2.85 12.74
CA HIS A 138 3.86 -2.24 13.89
C HIS A 138 2.46 -1.72 13.57
N ILE A 139 2.30 -1.02 12.44
CA ILE A 139 0.99 -0.53 12.00
C ILE A 139 0.02 -1.69 11.72
N LEU A 140 0.47 -2.71 10.99
CA LEU A 140 -0.39 -3.84 10.64
C LEU A 140 -0.75 -4.71 11.84
N ARG A 141 0.15 -4.83 12.82
CA ARG A 141 -0.16 -5.47 14.10
C ARG A 141 -1.24 -4.70 14.86
N GLU A 142 -1.14 -3.37 14.95
CA GLU A 142 -2.14 -2.54 15.63
C GLU A 142 -3.52 -2.61 14.93
N ALA A 143 -3.51 -2.73 13.60
CA ALA A 143 -4.70 -2.93 12.79
C ALA A 143 -5.22 -4.38 12.81
N ASN A 144 -4.49 -5.34 13.40
CA ASN A 144 -4.74 -6.78 13.35
C ASN A 144 -4.82 -7.33 11.91
N LEU A 145 -3.88 -6.91 11.05
CA LEU A 145 -3.81 -7.23 9.61
C LEU A 145 -2.47 -7.90 9.22
N LEU A 146 -1.84 -8.61 10.15
CA LEU A 146 -0.57 -9.28 9.88
C LEU A 146 -0.68 -10.43 8.85
N ASP A 147 -1.85 -10.97 8.62
CA ASP A 147 -2.10 -11.98 7.57
C ASP A 147 -1.89 -11.42 6.15
N TYR A 148 -1.90 -10.09 6.01
CA TYR A 148 -1.66 -9.37 4.76
C TYR A 148 -0.23 -8.82 4.66
N HIS A 149 0.69 -9.43 5.41
CA HIS A 149 2.07 -8.98 5.54
C HIS A 149 3.06 -10.13 5.44
N TRP A 150 3.91 -10.08 4.43
CA TRP A 150 5.05 -10.99 4.30
C TRP A 150 6.36 -10.25 4.60
N SER A 151 7.26 -10.88 5.34
CA SER A 151 8.56 -10.30 5.68
C SER A 151 9.72 -11.17 5.19
N MET A 152 10.58 -10.56 4.37
CA MET A 152 11.83 -11.17 3.91
C MET A 152 12.77 -11.52 5.08
N VAL A 153 12.73 -10.73 6.16
CA VAL A 153 13.59 -10.94 7.33
C VAL A 153 13.18 -12.18 8.12
N LYS A 154 11.89 -12.53 8.10
CA LYS A 154 11.39 -13.77 8.72
C LYS A 154 11.89 -15.01 7.99
N GLY A 155 12.16 -14.89 6.68
CA GLY A 155 12.73 -15.98 5.88
C GLY A 155 11.70 -16.97 5.35
N ASP A 156 10.42 -16.67 5.42
CA ASP A 156 9.36 -17.48 4.83
C ASP A 156 9.50 -17.51 3.29
N LYS A 157 9.03 -18.59 2.67
CA LYS A 157 8.94 -18.70 1.21
C LYS A 157 8.12 -17.53 0.67
N PHE A 158 8.56 -16.93 -0.44
CA PHE A 158 7.81 -15.89 -1.13
C PHE A 158 6.44 -16.44 -1.56
N PRO A 159 5.32 -15.76 -1.22
CA PRO A 159 3.98 -16.30 -1.48
C PRO A 159 3.71 -16.41 -2.98
N GLU A 160 2.95 -17.40 -3.39
CA GLU A 160 2.54 -17.54 -4.78
C GLU A 160 1.49 -16.46 -5.13
N PRO A 161 1.43 -15.99 -6.40
CA PRO A 161 0.46 -14.97 -6.81
C PRO A 161 -0.99 -15.33 -6.48
N LYS A 162 -1.37 -16.58 -6.68
CA LYS A 162 -2.72 -17.06 -6.37
C LYS A 162 -3.06 -16.95 -4.89
N ASP A 163 -2.11 -17.27 -4.01
CA ASP A 163 -2.33 -17.18 -2.55
C ASP A 163 -2.55 -15.72 -2.12
N VAL A 164 -1.83 -14.78 -2.76
CA VAL A 164 -2.02 -13.33 -2.53
C VAL A 164 -3.40 -12.88 -3.02
N VAL A 165 -3.84 -13.31 -4.22
CA VAL A 165 -5.18 -13.00 -4.74
C VAL A 165 -6.26 -13.56 -3.81
N ASP A 166 -6.16 -14.81 -3.41
CA ASP A 166 -7.12 -15.47 -2.51
C ASP A 166 -7.15 -14.79 -1.13
N CYS A 167 -6.02 -14.32 -0.65
CA CYS A 167 -5.90 -13.52 0.56
C CYS A 167 -6.65 -12.19 0.41
N LEU A 168 -6.40 -11.45 -0.67
CA LEU A 168 -7.03 -10.16 -0.93
C LEU A 168 -8.54 -10.24 -1.15
N ASN A 169 -9.04 -11.34 -1.72
CA ASN A 169 -10.49 -11.58 -1.88
C ASN A 169 -11.21 -11.72 -0.52
N ARG A 170 -10.49 -12.07 0.54
CA ARG A 170 -11.01 -12.18 1.91
C ARG A 170 -10.63 -10.99 2.80
N PHE A 171 -10.18 -9.90 2.19
CA PHE A 171 -9.68 -8.74 2.92
C PHE A 171 -10.76 -8.11 3.82
N PRO A 172 -10.49 -7.89 5.12
CA PRO A 172 -11.48 -7.44 6.10
C PRO A 172 -11.68 -5.92 6.03
N LYS A 173 -12.35 -5.42 5.01
CA LYS A 173 -12.58 -3.97 4.78
C LYS A 173 -13.17 -3.26 5.99
N GLN A 174 -14.13 -3.89 6.68
CA GLN A 174 -14.76 -3.30 7.85
C GLN A 174 -13.78 -3.07 9.00
N GLN A 175 -12.85 -3.98 9.20
CA GLN A 175 -11.78 -3.84 10.20
C GLN A 175 -10.84 -2.68 9.86
N CYS A 176 -10.46 -2.54 8.59
CA CYS A 176 -9.69 -1.39 8.13
C CYS A 176 -10.41 -0.08 8.37
N TYR A 177 -11.69 -0.03 8.05
CA TYR A 177 -12.53 1.15 8.27
C TYR A 177 -12.54 1.56 9.74
N SER A 178 -12.79 0.62 10.62
CA SER A 178 -12.80 0.85 12.08
C SER A 178 -11.44 1.34 12.59
N PHE A 179 -10.35 0.75 12.08
CA PHE A 179 -9.01 1.19 12.42
C PHE A 179 -8.71 2.60 11.89
N ALA A 180 -9.09 2.93 10.66
CA ALA A 180 -8.90 4.24 10.07
C ALA A 180 -9.62 5.34 10.86
N ILE A 181 -10.87 5.10 11.28
CA ILE A 181 -11.63 6.01 12.14
C ILE A 181 -10.91 6.22 13.47
N LYS A 182 -10.50 5.14 14.15
CA LYS A 182 -9.75 5.20 15.41
C LYS A 182 -8.49 6.05 15.28
N MET A 183 -7.72 5.84 14.19
CA MET A 183 -6.49 6.59 13.96
C MET A 183 -6.74 8.05 13.61
N ASN A 184 -7.83 8.35 12.89
CA ASN A 184 -8.25 9.72 12.60
C ASN A 184 -8.55 10.49 13.91
N ILE A 185 -9.40 9.93 14.78
CA ILE A 185 -9.73 10.52 16.08
C ILE A 185 -8.45 10.74 16.90
N ARG A 186 -7.56 9.76 16.96
CA ARG A 186 -6.29 9.88 17.69
C ARG A 186 -5.40 11.00 17.14
N CYS A 187 -5.34 11.17 15.82
CA CYS A 187 -4.59 12.26 15.19
C CYS A 187 -5.19 13.62 15.53
N ILE A 188 -6.51 13.78 15.49
CA ILE A 188 -7.22 15.02 15.84
C ILE A 188 -6.92 15.38 17.30
N ASN A 189 -7.15 14.47 18.22
CA ASN A 189 -6.92 14.69 19.65
C ASN A 189 -5.46 15.09 19.95
N ASN A 190 -4.49 14.46 19.28
CA ASN A 190 -3.08 14.82 19.43
C ASN A 190 -2.79 16.23 18.91
N MET A 191 -3.41 16.64 17.79
CA MET A 191 -3.25 17.99 17.24
C MET A 191 -3.89 19.05 18.15
N GLU A 192 -5.06 18.78 18.71
CA GLU A 192 -5.74 19.66 19.68
C GLU A 192 -4.92 19.81 20.96
N SER A 193 -4.40 18.73 21.50
CA SER A 193 -3.53 18.77 22.68
C SER A 193 -2.25 19.57 22.43
N LEU A 194 -1.65 19.41 21.25
CA LEU A 194 -0.47 20.20 20.87
C LEU A 194 -0.82 21.69 20.73
N ALA A 195 -1.93 22.03 20.08
CA ALA A 195 -2.39 23.40 19.96
C ALA A 195 -2.63 24.07 21.31
N GLN A 196 -3.29 23.37 22.23
CA GLN A 196 -3.51 23.85 23.60
C GLN A 196 -2.20 24.08 24.37
N SER A 197 -1.22 23.20 24.20
CA SER A 197 0.10 23.36 24.83
C SER A 197 0.88 24.60 24.33
N LEU A 198 0.65 25.01 23.07
CA LEU A 198 1.27 26.22 22.49
C LEU A 198 0.57 27.53 22.90
N ILE A 199 -0.73 27.47 23.24
CA ILE A 199 -1.46 28.66 23.71
C ILE A 199 -1.14 28.99 25.17
N ASN A 200 -0.72 28.00 25.95
CA ASN A 200 -0.42 28.14 27.38
C ASN A 200 1.07 28.51 27.65
N ILE A 201 1.86 28.85 26.65
CA ILE A 201 3.20 29.40 26.71
C ILE A 201 3.12 30.91 26.52
#